data_70d31b114496930cd9a0adc4f09841b2
#
_entry.id   70d31b114496930cd9a0adc4f09841b2
#
_cell.length_a   1.000
_cell.length_b   1.000
_cell.length_c   1.000
_cell.angle_alpha   90.00
_cell.angle_beta   90.00
_cell.angle_gamma   90.00
#
_symmetry.space_group_name_H-M   'P 1'
#
loop_
_entity.id
_entity.type
_entity.pdbx_description
1 polymer ?
#
loop_
_entity_poly.entity_id
_entity_poly.type
_entity_poly.pdbx_seq_one_letter_code
_entity_poly.pdbx_strand_id
1 'polypeptide(L)'
;MTETREGLDQLKQLGSQNTKYTYDYDPSLLERIPNKHADRDYFIKFNCPEFTSLCPKTGQPDFATIYISYIPDQYMVESKSLKLYLFSFRNHGDFHEDCVNIIMSDLIELLHPRYIEVWGKFLPRGGLSIDPYCNYGTPDTEWKDFARFRLLHHDMNPEMVTNR
;
A
#
# COMPACT_ATOMS: atom_id res chain seq x y z
N MET A 1 28.40 7.02 16.67
CA MET A 1 28.45 6.37 15.35
C MET A 1 27.10 5.73 15.12
N THR A 2 26.33 6.20 14.15
CA THR A 2 25.08 5.58 13.76
C THR A 2 25.39 4.24 13.11
N GLU A 3 24.99 3.14 13.74
CA GLU A 3 25.05 1.82 13.10
C GLU A 3 24.27 1.88 11.79
N THR A 4 24.97 1.71 10.68
CA THR A 4 24.36 1.55 9.36
C THR A 4 23.50 0.28 9.37
N ARG A 5 22.23 0.40 8.98
CA ARG A 5 21.35 -0.75 8.85
C ARG A 5 21.90 -1.63 7.71
N GLU A 6 22.15 -2.91 7.99
CA GLU A 6 22.59 -3.86 6.96
C GLU A 6 21.58 -3.91 5.79
N GLY A 7 22.07 -4.05 4.58
CA GLY A 7 21.25 -4.18 3.36
C GLY A 7 20.80 -2.86 2.71
N LEU A 8 21.15 -1.69 3.25
CA LEU A 8 20.80 -0.40 2.61
C LEU A 8 21.59 -0.16 1.31
N ASP A 9 22.77 -0.74 1.19
CA ASP A 9 23.62 -0.69 0.00
C ASP A 9 23.03 -1.43 -1.21
N GLN A 10 22.07 -2.32 -0.99
CA GLN A 10 21.36 -3.08 -2.04
C GLN A 10 20.18 -2.30 -2.63
N LEU A 11 19.76 -1.18 -2.00
CA LEU A 11 18.63 -0.39 -2.44
C LEU A 11 19.01 0.45 -3.67
N LYS A 12 18.28 0.25 -4.77
CA LYS A 12 18.50 0.96 -6.04
C LYS A 12 17.85 2.35 -6.05
N GLN A 13 16.74 2.49 -5.33
CA GLN A 13 15.96 3.74 -5.30
C GLN A 13 16.45 4.72 -4.23
N LEU A 14 17.15 4.25 -3.20
CA LEU A 14 17.73 5.08 -2.16
C LEU A 14 19.15 5.49 -2.56
N GLY A 15 19.38 6.78 -2.82
CA GLY A 15 20.71 7.30 -3.14
C GLY A 15 20.71 8.62 -3.93
N SER A 16 21.88 9.01 -4.43
CA SER A 16 22.13 10.29 -5.13
C SER A 16 21.72 10.31 -6.60
N GLN A 17 21.13 9.24 -7.13
CA GLN A 17 20.69 9.18 -8.51
C GLN A 17 19.40 9.97 -8.72
N ASN A 18 19.27 10.62 -9.88
CA ASN A 18 18.04 11.29 -10.30
C ASN A 18 16.87 10.31 -10.26
N THR A 19 15.81 10.65 -9.53
CA THR A 19 14.60 9.85 -9.43
C THR A 19 13.92 9.80 -10.79
N LYS A 20 13.81 8.59 -11.37
CA LYS A 20 13.05 8.36 -12.60
C LYS A 20 11.63 7.91 -12.23
N TYR A 21 10.64 8.66 -12.68
CA TYR A 21 9.23 8.28 -12.52
C TYR A 21 8.78 7.42 -13.70
N THR A 22 8.07 6.34 -13.37
CA THR A 22 7.37 5.48 -14.32
C THR A 22 5.88 5.76 -14.19
N TYR A 23 5.17 5.85 -15.33
CA TYR A 23 3.74 6.15 -15.38
C TYR A 23 2.88 4.91 -15.62
N ASP A 24 3.52 3.79 -15.94
CA ASP A 24 2.88 2.50 -16.15
C ASP A 24 3.19 1.60 -14.95
N TYR A 25 2.20 0.82 -14.52
CA TYR A 25 2.29 -0.06 -13.36
C TYR A 25 3.55 -0.94 -13.40
N ASP A 26 4.33 -0.86 -12.35
CA ASP A 26 5.60 -1.58 -12.24
C ASP A 26 5.87 -2.01 -10.79
N PRO A 27 5.52 -3.24 -10.41
CA PRO A 27 5.79 -3.76 -9.07
C PRO A 27 7.28 -3.98 -8.78
N SER A 28 8.14 -4.02 -9.80
CA SER A 28 9.59 -4.16 -9.61
C SER A 28 10.26 -2.94 -8.97
N LEU A 29 9.53 -1.83 -8.87
CA LEU A 29 9.97 -0.62 -8.16
C LEU A 29 10.02 -0.81 -6.65
N LEU A 30 9.23 -1.76 -6.11
CA LEU A 30 9.15 -2.00 -4.68
C LEU A 30 10.46 -2.61 -4.13
N GLU A 31 10.94 -2.03 -3.06
CA GLU A 31 12.12 -2.49 -2.33
C GLU A 31 11.80 -2.70 -0.85
N ARG A 32 12.50 -3.63 -0.22
CA ARG A 32 12.33 -3.94 1.20
C ARG A 32 13.62 -3.74 1.97
N ILE A 33 13.48 -3.43 3.25
CA ILE A 33 14.58 -3.30 4.20
C ILE A 33 14.36 -4.25 5.39
N PRO A 34 15.43 -4.73 6.03
CA PRO A 34 15.31 -5.58 7.22
C PRO A 34 14.60 -4.88 8.38
N ASN A 35 13.72 -5.60 9.06
CA ASN A 35 13.10 -5.16 10.30
C ASN A 35 14.02 -5.46 11.48
N LYS A 36 14.55 -4.45 12.14
CA LYS A 36 15.41 -4.61 13.33
C LYS A 36 14.64 -5.01 14.60
N HIS A 37 13.30 -4.94 14.57
CA HIS A 37 12.43 -5.18 15.71
C HIS A 37 11.42 -6.31 15.43
N ALA A 38 11.88 -7.38 14.76
CA ALA A 38 11.06 -8.54 14.46
C ALA A 38 10.66 -9.36 15.73
N ASP A 39 11.24 -9.02 16.87
CA ASP A 39 10.95 -9.60 18.19
C ASP A 39 9.62 -9.11 18.82
N ARG A 40 8.97 -8.12 18.19
CA ARG A 40 7.74 -7.51 18.73
C ARG A 40 6.77 -7.09 17.64
N ASP A 41 5.52 -6.91 18.03
CA ASP A 41 4.46 -6.44 17.13
C ASP A 41 4.31 -4.93 17.20
N TYR A 42 4.21 -4.30 16.06
CA TYR A 42 3.90 -2.89 15.93
C TYR A 42 3.32 -2.58 14.55
N PHE A 43 2.49 -1.56 14.46
CA PHE A 43 1.95 -1.09 13.21
C PHE A 43 2.87 -0.08 12.54
N ILE A 44 3.02 -0.25 11.22
CA ILE A 44 3.49 0.81 10.32
C ILE A 44 2.29 1.24 9.47
N LYS A 45 2.03 2.55 9.40
CA LYS A 45 0.94 3.11 8.62
C LYS A 45 1.46 4.13 7.63
N PHE A 46 1.09 3.96 6.36
CA PHE A 46 1.28 4.94 5.31
C PHE A 46 -0.07 5.57 4.94
N ASN A 47 -0.08 6.90 4.80
CA ASN A 47 -1.18 7.68 4.28
C ASN A 47 -0.72 8.27 2.94
N CYS A 48 -1.33 7.85 1.84
CA CYS A 48 -0.87 8.16 0.49
C CYS A 48 -1.96 8.95 -0.25
N PRO A 49 -2.03 10.28 -0.08
CA PRO A 49 -3.14 11.11 -0.58
C PRO A 49 -3.05 11.46 -2.07
N GLU A 50 -1.96 11.11 -2.73
CA GLU A 50 -1.70 11.49 -4.13
C GLU A 50 -1.86 10.32 -5.11
N PHE A 51 -2.58 9.26 -4.71
CA PHE A 51 -2.81 8.13 -5.59
C PHE A 51 -3.74 8.50 -6.75
N THR A 52 -3.39 8.01 -7.93
CA THR A 52 -4.22 8.16 -9.13
C THR A 52 -4.08 6.94 -10.04
N SER A 53 -5.19 6.55 -10.66
CA SER A 53 -5.29 5.50 -11.68
C SER A 53 -6.24 5.95 -12.78
N LEU A 54 -6.57 5.08 -13.72
CA LEU A 54 -7.52 5.36 -14.78
C LEU A 54 -8.71 4.40 -14.71
N CYS A 55 -9.88 4.91 -15.05
CA CYS A 55 -11.03 4.05 -15.30
C CYS A 55 -10.74 3.14 -16.51
N PRO A 56 -10.88 1.80 -16.41
CA PRO A 56 -10.53 0.88 -17.48
C PRO A 56 -11.46 0.99 -18.70
N LYS A 57 -12.63 1.62 -18.52
CA LYS A 57 -13.63 1.78 -19.59
C LYS A 57 -13.55 3.14 -20.29
N THR A 58 -13.33 4.21 -19.54
CA THR A 58 -13.43 5.58 -20.05
C THR A 58 -12.09 6.30 -20.15
N GLY A 59 -11.05 5.77 -19.47
CA GLY A 59 -9.76 6.45 -19.34
C GLY A 59 -9.81 7.70 -18.44
N GLN A 60 -10.94 7.93 -17.76
CA GLN A 60 -11.04 9.04 -16.81
C GLN A 60 -10.07 8.83 -15.65
N PRO A 61 -9.30 9.85 -15.25
CA PRO A 61 -8.47 9.78 -14.05
C PRO A 61 -9.31 9.62 -12.78
N ASP A 62 -8.88 8.69 -11.95
CA ASP A 62 -9.38 8.46 -10.61
C ASP A 62 -8.34 8.91 -9.58
N PHE A 63 -8.78 9.49 -8.49
CA PHE A 63 -7.93 9.99 -7.42
C PHE A 63 -8.36 9.40 -6.08
N ALA A 64 -7.39 9.05 -5.25
CA ALA A 64 -7.66 8.46 -3.95
C ALA A 64 -6.61 8.81 -2.91
N THR A 65 -6.99 8.67 -1.63
CA THR A 65 -6.05 8.45 -0.55
C THR A 65 -5.97 6.95 -0.29
N ILE A 66 -4.79 6.37 -0.42
CA ILE A 66 -4.54 4.97 -0.06
C ILE A 66 -3.94 4.91 1.34
N TYR A 67 -4.59 4.17 2.22
CA TYR A 67 -4.09 3.86 3.56
C TYR A 67 -3.55 2.43 3.56
N ILE A 68 -2.29 2.27 3.93
CA ILE A 68 -1.63 0.98 4.06
C ILE A 68 -1.19 0.85 5.51
N SER A 69 -1.71 -0.15 6.22
CA SER A 69 -1.30 -0.43 7.60
C SER A 69 -0.87 -1.89 7.70
N TYR A 70 0.30 -2.16 8.28
CA TYR A 70 0.78 -3.52 8.41
C TYR A 70 1.62 -3.74 9.66
N ILE A 71 1.68 -4.98 10.10
CA ILE A 71 2.59 -5.46 11.16
C ILE A 71 3.69 -6.23 10.44
N PRO A 72 4.93 -5.70 10.43
CA PRO A 72 6.03 -6.34 9.73
C PRO A 72 6.47 -7.63 10.46
N ASP A 73 6.97 -8.60 9.69
CA ASP A 73 7.77 -9.69 10.22
C ASP A 73 9.25 -9.37 10.03
N GLN A 74 9.94 -10.01 9.09
CA GLN A 74 11.38 -9.83 8.86
C GLN A 74 11.71 -8.58 8.02
N TYR A 75 10.74 -8.04 7.29
CA TYR A 75 10.97 -6.96 6.34
C TYR A 75 9.96 -5.83 6.47
N MET A 76 10.43 -4.63 6.11
CA MET A 76 9.61 -3.43 5.95
C MET A 76 9.76 -2.89 4.53
N VAL A 77 8.74 -2.23 3.99
CA VAL A 77 8.85 -1.56 2.69
C VAL A 77 9.74 -0.33 2.80
N GLU A 78 10.59 -0.12 1.79
CA GLU A 78 11.35 1.14 1.67
C GLU A 78 10.42 2.25 1.15
N SER A 79 10.36 3.37 1.83
CA SER A 79 9.33 4.41 1.65
C SER A 79 9.43 5.13 0.31
N LYS A 80 10.64 5.37 -0.22
CA LYS A 80 10.82 6.00 -1.54
C LYS A 80 10.39 5.06 -2.66
N SER A 81 10.69 3.77 -2.54
CA SER A 81 10.26 2.74 -3.48
C SER A 81 8.73 2.60 -3.52
N LEU A 82 8.09 2.61 -2.34
CA LEU A 82 6.63 2.61 -2.23
C LEU A 82 6.01 3.83 -2.92
N LYS A 83 6.59 5.02 -2.72
CA LYS A 83 6.13 6.25 -3.41
C LYS A 83 6.19 6.09 -4.93
N LEU A 84 7.30 5.58 -5.46
CA LEU A 84 7.48 5.39 -6.90
C LEU A 84 6.54 4.31 -7.46
N TYR A 85 6.34 3.24 -6.71
CA TYR A 85 5.40 2.19 -7.05
C TYR A 85 3.96 2.71 -7.14
N LEU A 86 3.48 3.44 -6.13
CA LEU A 86 2.13 4.01 -6.16
C LEU A 86 1.97 5.04 -7.30
N PHE A 87 3.02 5.80 -7.60
CA PHE A 87 3.02 6.71 -8.74
C PHE A 87 2.90 5.99 -10.09
N SER A 88 3.40 4.76 -10.22
CA SER A 88 3.35 3.98 -11.45
C SER A 88 1.92 3.60 -11.87
N PHE A 89 0.94 3.67 -10.97
CA PHE A 89 -0.47 3.46 -11.31
C PHE A 89 -1.09 4.54 -12.18
N ARG A 90 -0.40 5.65 -12.46
CA ARG A 90 -0.95 6.82 -13.11
C ARG A 90 -1.61 6.53 -14.46
N ASN A 91 -1.06 5.61 -15.25
CA ASN A 91 -1.64 5.16 -16.52
C ASN A 91 -2.30 3.77 -16.40
N HIS A 92 -2.36 3.19 -15.20
CA HIS A 92 -2.95 1.88 -14.98
C HIS A 92 -4.48 1.99 -15.01
N GLY A 93 -5.08 1.27 -15.95
CA GLY A 93 -6.54 1.23 -16.12
C GLY A 93 -7.14 0.03 -15.42
N ASP A 94 -7.69 0.25 -14.21
CA ASP A 94 -8.37 -0.81 -13.45
C ASP A 94 -9.48 -0.24 -12.57
N PHE A 95 -10.36 -1.12 -12.05
CA PHE A 95 -11.38 -0.72 -11.09
C PHE A 95 -10.73 -0.38 -9.74
N HIS A 96 -11.40 0.45 -8.94
CA HIS A 96 -10.92 0.89 -7.63
C HIS A 96 -10.63 -0.29 -6.71
N GLU A 97 -11.52 -1.29 -6.73
CA GLU A 97 -11.42 -2.53 -5.96
C GLU A 97 -10.17 -3.33 -6.35
N ASP A 98 -9.89 -3.42 -7.66
CA ASP A 98 -8.74 -4.16 -8.16
C ASP A 98 -7.43 -3.45 -7.81
N CYS A 99 -7.35 -2.12 -7.97
CA CYS A 99 -6.18 -1.33 -7.58
C CYS A 99 -5.77 -1.60 -6.11
N VAL A 100 -6.74 -1.59 -5.19
CA VAL A 100 -6.49 -1.83 -3.76
C VAL A 100 -5.99 -3.26 -3.50
N ASN A 101 -6.59 -4.25 -4.18
CA ASN A 101 -6.18 -5.64 -4.05
C ASN A 101 -4.82 -5.93 -4.69
N ILE A 102 -4.48 -5.28 -5.80
CA ILE A 102 -3.15 -5.36 -6.43
C ILE A 102 -2.09 -4.83 -5.46
N ILE A 103 -2.30 -3.64 -4.90
CA ILE A 103 -1.37 -3.04 -3.92
C ILE A 103 -1.16 -3.98 -2.73
N MET A 104 -2.22 -4.58 -2.20
CA MET A 104 -2.10 -5.52 -1.10
C MET A 104 -1.31 -6.77 -1.50
N SER A 105 -1.59 -7.35 -2.66
CA SER A 105 -0.93 -8.56 -3.14
C SER A 105 0.57 -8.37 -3.35
N ASP A 106 0.96 -7.26 -3.98
CA ASP A 106 2.37 -6.93 -4.21
C ASP A 106 3.13 -6.73 -2.91
N LEU A 107 2.51 -6.08 -1.92
CA LEU A 107 3.12 -5.88 -0.62
C LEU A 107 3.19 -7.18 0.20
N ILE A 108 2.23 -8.09 0.08
CA ILE A 108 2.30 -9.42 0.69
C ILE A 108 3.47 -10.19 0.10
N GLU A 109 3.61 -10.21 -1.23
CA GLU A 109 4.69 -10.91 -1.91
C GLU A 109 6.07 -10.36 -1.53
N LEU A 110 6.20 -9.04 -1.42
CA LEU A 110 7.47 -8.39 -1.06
C LEU A 110 7.87 -8.62 0.39
N LEU A 111 6.92 -8.49 1.33
CA LEU A 111 7.20 -8.32 2.76
C LEU A 111 6.95 -9.57 3.59
N HIS A 112 6.06 -10.45 3.14
CA HIS A 112 5.52 -11.55 3.95
C HIS A 112 5.12 -11.07 5.37
N PRO A 113 4.24 -10.05 5.50
CA PRO A 113 3.95 -9.41 6.77
C PRO A 113 3.11 -10.35 7.64
N ARG A 114 3.16 -10.15 8.97
CA ARG A 114 2.25 -10.85 9.90
C ARG A 114 0.79 -10.50 9.60
N TYR A 115 0.55 -9.22 9.37
CA TYR A 115 -0.75 -8.65 9.03
C TYR A 115 -0.58 -7.46 8.08
N ILE A 116 -1.53 -7.27 7.17
CA ILE A 116 -1.63 -6.08 6.32
C ILE A 116 -3.09 -5.76 6.02
N GLU A 117 -3.41 -4.48 5.96
CA GLU A 117 -4.66 -3.95 5.42
C GLU A 117 -4.38 -2.81 4.45
N VAL A 118 -5.17 -2.73 3.40
CA VAL A 118 -5.15 -1.63 2.42
C VAL A 118 -6.56 -1.09 2.26
N TRP A 119 -6.70 0.20 2.42
CA TRP A 119 -7.97 0.90 2.29
C TRP A 119 -7.83 2.05 1.30
N GLY A 120 -8.59 2.03 0.21
CA GLY A 120 -8.66 3.11 -0.76
C GLY A 120 -9.87 3.99 -0.47
N LYS A 121 -9.66 5.31 -0.37
CA LYS A 121 -10.74 6.32 -0.32
C LYS A 121 -10.69 7.11 -1.61
N PHE A 122 -11.55 6.74 -2.56
CA PHE A 122 -11.61 7.37 -3.87
C PHE A 122 -12.52 8.60 -3.86
N LEU A 123 -12.10 9.63 -4.59
CA LEU A 123 -12.93 10.84 -4.77
C LEU A 123 -14.22 10.51 -5.52
N PRO A 124 -15.35 11.11 -5.14
CA PRO A 124 -16.63 10.83 -5.78
C PRO A 124 -16.64 11.20 -7.27
N ARG A 125 -17.30 10.35 -8.05
CA ARG A 125 -17.72 10.63 -9.42
C ARG A 125 -19.23 10.57 -9.52
N GLY A 126 -19.86 11.63 -10.03
CA GLY A 126 -21.33 11.71 -10.10
C GLY A 126 -22.01 11.62 -8.73
N GLY A 127 -21.35 12.05 -7.65
CA GLY A 127 -21.87 11.99 -6.29
C GLY A 127 -21.72 10.63 -5.59
N LEU A 128 -21.02 9.65 -6.21
CA LEU A 128 -20.78 8.32 -5.65
C LEU A 128 -19.30 8.10 -5.42
N SER A 129 -18.90 7.80 -4.18
CA SER A 129 -17.57 7.34 -3.82
C SER A 129 -17.55 5.83 -3.63
N ILE A 130 -16.40 5.22 -3.86
CA ILE A 130 -16.14 3.79 -3.64
C ILE A 130 -14.90 3.68 -2.77
N ASP A 131 -15.04 3.05 -1.61
CA ASP A 131 -13.98 2.95 -0.60
C ASP A 131 -13.63 1.47 -0.32
N PRO A 132 -12.96 0.77 -1.26
CA PRO A 132 -12.63 -0.63 -1.07
C PRO A 132 -11.62 -0.82 0.07
N TYR A 133 -11.87 -1.85 0.87
CA TYR A 133 -11.01 -2.28 1.97
C TYR A 133 -10.69 -3.77 1.82
N CYS A 134 -9.44 -4.12 1.94
CA CYS A 134 -9.00 -5.50 1.99
C CYS A 134 -7.95 -5.70 3.07
N ASN A 135 -7.84 -6.91 3.61
CA ASN A 135 -6.82 -7.25 4.58
C ASN A 135 -6.37 -8.70 4.46
N TYR A 136 -5.22 -8.99 5.06
CA TYR A 136 -4.61 -10.31 5.08
C TYR A 136 -3.90 -10.52 6.42
N GLY A 137 -3.97 -11.72 6.94
CA GLY A 137 -3.17 -12.22 8.05
C GLY A 137 -2.49 -13.53 7.65
N THR A 138 -1.26 -13.73 8.05
CA THR A 138 -0.48 -14.92 7.72
C THR A 138 -1.29 -16.20 8.04
N PRO A 139 -1.49 -17.11 7.07
CA PRO A 139 -2.23 -18.35 7.28
C PRO A 139 -1.62 -19.20 8.40
N ASP A 140 -2.49 -19.96 9.07
CA ASP A 140 -2.12 -20.87 10.16
C ASP A 140 -1.43 -20.21 11.37
N THR A 141 -1.70 -18.91 11.55
CA THR A 141 -1.28 -18.10 12.70
C THR A 141 -2.45 -17.33 13.29
N GLU A 142 -2.26 -16.74 14.46
CA GLU A 142 -3.24 -15.82 15.09
C GLU A 142 -3.58 -14.61 14.22
N TRP A 143 -2.70 -14.24 13.28
CA TRP A 143 -2.90 -13.11 12.38
C TRP A 143 -4.03 -13.34 11.39
N LYS A 144 -4.34 -14.58 11.04
CA LYS A 144 -5.52 -14.93 10.25
C LYS A 144 -6.81 -14.59 11.00
N ASP A 145 -6.88 -14.91 12.29
CA ASP A 145 -8.04 -14.61 13.12
C ASP A 145 -8.15 -13.11 13.38
N PHE A 146 -7.01 -12.44 13.57
CA PHE A 146 -6.95 -10.98 13.67
C PHE A 146 -7.46 -10.29 12.40
N ALA A 147 -7.07 -10.78 11.22
CA ALA A 147 -7.57 -10.23 9.95
C ALA A 147 -9.07 -10.39 9.83
N ARG A 148 -9.62 -11.55 10.21
CA ARG A 148 -11.07 -11.78 10.24
C ARG A 148 -11.77 -10.85 11.23
N PHE A 149 -11.22 -10.68 12.42
CA PHE A 149 -11.75 -9.75 13.43
C PHE A 149 -11.78 -8.32 12.87
N ARG A 150 -10.67 -7.84 12.28
CA ARG A 150 -10.58 -6.51 11.67
C ARG A 150 -11.61 -6.30 10.56
N LEU A 151 -11.81 -7.28 9.69
CA LEU A 151 -12.80 -7.21 8.60
C LEU A 151 -14.24 -7.09 9.15
N LEU A 152 -14.58 -7.87 10.17
CA LEU A 152 -15.91 -7.87 10.78
C LEU A 152 -16.20 -6.60 11.61
N HIS A 153 -15.17 -5.93 12.10
CA HIS A 153 -15.26 -4.72 12.91
C HIS A 153 -14.75 -3.47 12.18
N HIS A 154 -14.52 -3.59 10.86
CA HIS A 154 -14.20 -2.42 10.04
C HIS A 154 -15.34 -1.40 10.16
N ASP A 155 -14.97 -0.13 10.31
CA ASP A 155 -15.97 0.94 10.37
C ASP A 155 -16.69 1.05 9.02
N MET A 156 -17.96 0.64 9.03
CA MET A 156 -18.82 0.69 7.84
C MET A 156 -19.51 2.06 7.68
N ASN A 157 -19.39 2.94 8.68
CA ASN A 157 -19.99 4.26 8.59
C ASN A 157 -19.09 5.18 7.74
N PRO A 158 -19.66 5.82 6.73
CA PRO A 158 -18.87 6.76 5.94
C PRO A 158 -18.47 7.94 6.82
N GLU A 159 -17.17 8.19 6.91
CA GLU A 159 -16.69 9.50 7.33
C GLU A 159 -17.14 10.56 6.32
N MET A 160 -17.00 11.83 6.66
CA MET A 160 -17.37 12.93 5.75
C MET A 160 -16.78 12.69 4.35
N VAL A 161 -17.65 12.56 3.37
CA VAL A 161 -17.29 12.62 1.96
C VAL A 161 -16.89 14.05 1.65
N THR A 162 -15.65 14.28 1.28
CA THR A 162 -15.20 15.61 0.88
C THR A 162 -14.84 15.59 -0.60
N ASN A 163 -15.35 16.56 -1.34
CA ASN A 163 -15.01 16.81 -2.75
C ASN A 163 -13.84 17.82 -2.87
N ARG A 164 -13.05 17.97 -1.84
CA ARG A 164 -11.96 18.95 -1.79
C ARG A 164 -10.70 18.37 -2.39
#